data_0dd7232cd3a30964ab0484680be402ec
#
_entry.id   0dd7232cd3a30964ab0484680be402ec
#
_cell.length_a   1.000
_cell.length_b   1.000
_cell.length_c   1.000
_cell.angle_alpha   90.00
_cell.angle_beta   90.00
_cell.angle_gamma   90.00
#
_symmetry.space_group_name_H-M   'P 1'
#
loop_
_entity.id
_entity.type
_entity.pdbx_description
1 polymer ?
#
loop_
_entity_poly.entity_id
_entity_poly.type
_entity_poly.pdbx_seq_one_letter_code
_entity_poly.pdbx_strand_id
1 'polypeptide(L)'
;AEAKFAVTLSLLYPSVKQIRAETSLKHVIVTNIKEYFPRLLRLLFSIAKEKKAGHWVDISDDTDTIWFQEFLSSAPANPEPVDINLDDTAVLMYTGGTTGVPKGAQLTHKNLVANAAQSAAWLTQNNDQGNEIMLTALPLTHSYSMTVCMNLSVFYGYPQIIIPNARDFDHLLAALNKHKPTLFPGVPALYTVINRHPGVKKGEYQLRSIRTCLSGAAGLPMEVQ
;
A
#
# COMPACT_ATOMS: atom_id res chain seq x y z
N ALA A 1 21.10 -0.62 -2.41
CA ALA A 1 20.58 -1.87 -2.94
C ALA A 1 20.88 -1.93 -4.44
N GLU A 2 21.40 -3.04 -4.88
CA GLU A 2 21.71 -3.29 -6.30
C GLU A 2 20.43 -3.75 -7.04
N ALA A 3 19.36 -2.95 -6.97
CA ALA A 3 18.12 -3.25 -7.63
C ALA A 3 18.31 -3.25 -9.15
N LYS A 4 17.85 -4.31 -9.83
CA LYS A 4 17.92 -4.47 -11.29
C LYS A 4 16.62 -4.07 -11.98
N PHE A 5 15.51 -4.11 -11.26
CA PHE A 5 14.17 -3.80 -11.76
C PHE A 5 13.54 -2.71 -10.91
N ALA A 6 12.82 -1.81 -11.55
CA ALA A 6 11.95 -0.83 -10.87
C ALA A 6 10.55 -0.94 -11.41
N VAL A 7 9.55 -1.04 -10.54
CA VAL A 7 8.15 -0.86 -10.88
C VAL A 7 7.73 0.53 -10.40
N THR A 8 7.23 1.38 -11.29
CA THR A 8 6.95 2.77 -10.95
C THR A 8 5.65 3.27 -11.59
N LEU A 9 5.03 4.25 -10.95
CA LEU A 9 3.95 5.00 -11.58
C LEU A 9 4.51 5.92 -12.67
N SER A 10 3.73 6.11 -13.74
CA SER A 10 4.07 7.01 -14.84
C SER A 10 4.45 8.42 -14.37
N LEU A 11 3.78 8.92 -13.31
CA LEU A 11 4.11 10.20 -12.67
C LEU A 11 5.57 10.27 -12.18
N LEU A 12 6.12 9.18 -11.69
CA LEU A 12 7.45 9.10 -11.10
C LEU A 12 8.53 8.61 -12.09
N TYR A 13 8.11 8.13 -13.26
CA TYR A 13 9.03 7.60 -14.27
C TYR A 13 10.14 8.58 -14.68
N PRO A 14 9.88 9.90 -14.88
CA PRO A 14 10.94 10.84 -15.21
C PRO A 14 12.06 10.87 -14.16
N SER A 15 11.72 10.79 -12.88
CA SER A 15 12.72 10.75 -11.80
C SER A 15 13.51 9.44 -11.80
N VAL A 16 12.86 8.31 -12.07
CA VAL A 16 13.53 7.00 -12.19
C VAL A 16 14.47 7.00 -13.40
N LYS A 17 14.03 7.53 -14.54
CA LYS A 17 14.84 7.64 -15.77
C LYS A 17 16.10 8.49 -15.53
N GLN A 18 15.97 9.60 -14.80
CA GLN A 18 17.09 10.49 -14.49
C GLN A 18 18.20 9.81 -13.70
N ILE A 19 17.84 9.00 -12.68
CA ILE A 19 18.83 8.34 -11.81
C ILE A 19 19.32 6.99 -12.33
N ARG A 20 18.69 6.47 -13.39
CA ARG A 20 18.97 5.11 -13.89
C ARG A 20 20.44 4.92 -14.26
N ALA A 21 21.05 5.88 -14.94
CA ALA A 21 22.45 5.81 -15.37
C ALA A 21 23.44 5.74 -14.20
N GLU A 22 23.03 6.21 -13.01
CA GLU A 22 23.83 6.24 -11.79
C GLU A 22 23.55 5.04 -10.87
N THR A 23 22.72 4.09 -11.33
CA THR A 23 22.25 2.95 -10.54
C THR A 23 22.47 1.63 -11.27
N SER A 24 22.20 0.52 -10.59
CA SER A 24 22.24 -0.84 -11.17
C SER A 24 20.94 -1.22 -11.91
N LEU A 25 20.00 -0.28 -12.07
CA LEU A 25 18.70 -0.52 -12.72
C LEU A 25 18.87 -0.87 -14.19
N LYS A 26 18.41 -2.05 -14.57
CA LYS A 26 18.39 -2.53 -15.96
C LYS A 26 17.05 -2.31 -16.61
N HIS A 27 15.97 -2.68 -15.93
CA HIS A 27 14.62 -2.65 -16.48
C HIS A 27 13.68 -1.81 -15.64
N VAL A 28 12.81 -1.06 -16.30
CA VAL A 28 11.77 -0.25 -15.67
C VAL A 28 10.40 -0.68 -16.16
N ILE A 29 9.51 -0.99 -15.24
CA ILE A 29 8.13 -1.36 -15.52
C ILE A 29 7.24 -0.20 -15.09
N VAL A 30 6.58 0.45 -16.06
CA VAL A 30 5.79 1.65 -15.82
C VAL A 30 4.31 1.32 -15.82
N THR A 31 3.57 1.71 -14.77
CA THR A 31 2.12 1.60 -14.71
C THR A 31 1.46 2.98 -14.66
N ASN A 32 0.26 3.10 -15.22
CA ASN A 32 -0.53 4.31 -15.18
C ASN A 32 -1.84 4.05 -14.44
N ILE A 33 -2.23 4.96 -13.54
CA ILE A 33 -3.46 4.80 -12.76
C ILE A 33 -4.71 4.60 -13.63
N LYS A 34 -4.73 5.15 -14.85
CA LYS A 34 -5.83 5.01 -15.81
C LYS A 34 -6.07 3.57 -16.27
N GLU A 35 -5.06 2.70 -16.16
CA GLU A 35 -5.18 1.28 -16.55
C GLU A 35 -6.26 0.56 -15.75
N TYR A 36 -6.52 1.02 -14.53
CA TYR A 36 -7.48 0.47 -13.59
C TYR A 36 -8.83 1.19 -13.56
N PHE A 37 -9.01 2.22 -14.41
CA PHE A 37 -10.26 2.94 -14.49
C PHE A 37 -11.30 2.22 -15.39
N PRO A 38 -12.61 2.34 -15.10
CA PRO A 38 -13.65 1.99 -16.05
C PRO A 38 -13.43 2.69 -17.40
N ARG A 39 -13.83 2.03 -18.50
CA ARG A 39 -13.53 2.50 -19.88
C ARG A 39 -13.83 3.98 -20.11
N LEU A 40 -15.01 4.45 -19.67
CA LEU A 40 -15.40 5.85 -19.85
C LEU A 40 -14.49 6.80 -19.05
N LEU A 41 -14.22 6.46 -17.77
CA LEU A 41 -13.37 7.28 -16.92
C LEU A 41 -11.90 7.30 -17.43
N ARG A 42 -11.42 6.18 -17.96
CA ARG A 42 -10.10 6.10 -18.62
C ARG A 42 -10.00 7.08 -19.77
N LEU A 43 -11.01 7.10 -20.65
CA LEU A 43 -11.04 8.02 -21.78
C LEU A 43 -11.05 9.49 -21.33
N LEU A 44 -11.95 9.83 -20.41
CA LEU A 44 -12.06 11.20 -19.88
C LEU A 44 -10.77 11.64 -19.18
N PHE A 45 -10.14 10.75 -18.41
CA PHE A 45 -8.87 11.04 -17.76
C PHE A 45 -7.76 11.30 -18.79
N SER A 46 -7.66 10.44 -19.83
CA SER A 46 -6.63 10.59 -20.88
C SER A 46 -6.73 11.92 -21.62
N ILE A 47 -7.95 12.39 -21.88
CA ILE A 47 -8.17 13.65 -22.61
C ILE A 47 -7.98 14.88 -21.69
N ALA A 48 -8.55 14.85 -20.48
CA ALA A 48 -8.71 16.05 -19.67
C ALA A 48 -7.63 16.21 -18.57
N LYS A 49 -7.08 15.13 -18.04
CA LYS A 49 -6.28 15.17 -16.80
C LYS A 49 -4.90 14.52 -16.89
N GLU A 50 -4.70 13.52 -17.72
CA GLU A 50 -3.48 12.71 -17.72
C GLU A 50 -2.21 13.56 -17.87
N LYS A 51 -2.16 14.42 -18.86
CA LYS A 51 -1.01 15.30 -19.12
C LYS A 51 -0.84 16.34 -18.00
N LYS A 52 -1.94 16.94 -17.56
CA LYS A 52 -1.93 17.97 -16.51
C LYS A 52 -1.52 17.39 -15.15
N ALA A 53 -1.89 16.14 -14.88
CA ALA A 53 -1.55 15.42 -13.65
C ALA A 53 -0.16 14.76 -13.69
N GLY A 54 0.61 14.94 -14.78
CA GLY A 54 1.95 14.38 -14.93
C GLY A 54 2.01 12.88 -15.21
N HIS A 55 0.87 12.25 -15.53
CA HIS A 55 0.81 10.82 -15.82
C HIS A 55 1.08 10.47 -17.27
N TRP A 56 1.14 11.46 -18.16
CA TRP A 56 1.48 11.23 -19.55
C TRP A 56 3.00 11.17 -19.71
N VAL A 57 3.52 10.05 -20.13
CA VAL A 57 4.94 9.81 -20.39
C VAL A 57 5.08 9.01 -21.67
N ASP A 58 6.16 9.29 -22.40
CA ASP A 58 6.59 8.52 -23.54
C ASP A 58 7.76 7.62 -23.15
N ILE A 59 7.63 6.32 -23.39
CA ILE A 59 8.65 5.31 -23.12
C ILE A 59 9.19 4.67 -24.40
N SER A 60 8.76 5.12 -25.59
CA SER A 60 9.10 4.50 -26.87
C SER A 60 10.60 4.48 -27.17
N ASP A 61 11.32 5.49 -26.69
CA ASP A 61 12.77 5.63 -26.89
C ASP A 61 13.62 4.85 -25.87
N ASP A 62 12.98 4.15 -24.93
CA ASP A 62 13.66 3.41 -23.87
C ASP A 62 13.37 1.90 -23.99
N THR A 63 14.28 1.18 -24.67
CA THR A 63 14.13 -0.25 -24.98
C THR A 63 14.07 -1.16 -23.77
N ASP A 64 14.55 -0.71 -22.61
CA ASP A 64 14.53 -1.45 -21.35
C ASP A 64 13.37 -1.03 -20.43
N THR A 65 12.44 -0.26 -20.97
CA THR A 65 11.22 0.16 -20.26
C THR A 65 9.99 -0.42 -20.95
N ILE A 66 9.09 -1.00 -20.16
CA ILE A 66 7.86 -1.65 -20.63
C ILE A 66 6.66 -1.19 -19.82
N TRP A 67 5.48 -1.15 -20.43
CA TRP A 67 4.23 -0.93 -19.70
C TRP A 67 3.83 -2.15 -18.87
N PHE A 68 3.33 -1.94 -17.68
CA PHE A 68 2.99 -3.01 -16.72
C PHE A 68 1.98 -4.01 -17.31
N GLN A 69 0.95 -3.54 -18.01
CA GLN A 69 -0.04 -4.43 -18.63
C GLN A 69 0.55 -5.25 -19.78
N GLU A 70 1.47 -4.68 -20.54
CA GLU A 70 2.20 -5.37 -21.58
C GLU A 70 3.12 -6.43 -20.98
N PHE A 71 3.87 -6.07 -19.93
CA PHE A 71 4.70 -7.01 -19.19
C PHE A 71 3.89 -8.19 -18.65
N LEU A 72 2.72 -7.95 -18.04
CA LEU A 72 1.84 -9.00 -17.56
C LEU A 72 1.31 -9.89 -18.69
N SER A 73 0.94 -9.31 -19.82
CA SER A 73 0.41 -10.06 -20.96
C SER A 73 1.47 -10.92 -21.66
N SER A 74 2.75 -10.57 -21.55
CA SER A 74 3.88 -11.34 -22.07
C SER A 74 4.30 -12.48 -21.15
N ALA A 75 3.88 -12.48 -19.89
CA ALA A 75 4.22 -13.50 -18.92
C ALA A 75 3.35 -14.76 -19.09
N PRO A 76 3.88 -15.97 -18.86
CA PRO A 76 3.09 -17.18 -18.86
C PRO A 76 2.01 -17.16 -17.75
N ALA A 77 0.82 -17.69 -18.06
CA ALA A 77 -0.27 -17.76 -17.08
C ALA A 77 0.08 -18.60 -15.84
N ASN A 78 0.94 -19.60 -16.03
CA ASN A 78 1.45 -20.48 -14.97
C ASN A 78 2.99 -20.40 -14.99
N PRO A 79 3.59 -19.46 -14.27
CA PRO A 79 5.04 -19.38 -14.18
C PRO A 79 5.62 -20.57 -13.40
N GLU A 80 6.83 -20.98 -13.75
CA GLU A 80 7.54 -21.99 -12.97
C GLU A 80 7.72 -21.53 -11.52
N PRO A 81 7.46 -22.42 -10.54
CA PRO A 81 7.70 -22.11 -9.13
C PRO A 81 9.18 -21.80 -8.91
N VAL A 82 9.45 -20.83 -8.07
CA VAL A 82 10.81 -20.51 -7.60
C VAL A 82 10.96 -20.99 -6.18
N ASP A 83 11.99 -21.78 -5.91
CA ASP A 83 12.34 -22.15 -4.55
C ASP A 83 12.83 -20.94 -3.76
N ILE A 84 12.12 -20.65 -2.68
CA ILE A 84 12.42 -19.51 -1.80
C ILE A 84 12.91 -20.06 -0.46
N ASN A 85 14.15 -19.71 -0.08
CA ASN A 85 14.62 -19.98 1.25
C ASN A 85 14.05 -18.96 2.23
N LEU A 86 13.56 -19.42 3.38
CA LEU A 86 13.00 -18.53 4.41
C LEU A 86 14.00 -17.52 4.95
N ASP A 87 15.28 -17.80 4.88
CA ASP A 87 16.37 -16.90 5.31
C ASP A 87 16.83 -15.94 4.20
N ASP A 88 16.29 -16.06 2.97
CA ASP A 88 16.56 -15.11 1.90
C ASP A 88 15.95 -13.75 2.21
N THR A 89 16.61 -12.68 1.71
CA THR A 89 16.11 -11.31 1.84
C THR A 89 14.85 -11.10 1.04
N ALA A 90 13.75 -10.83 1.72
CA ALA A 90 12.48 -10.49 1.09
C ALA A 90 12.31 -8.99 0.84
N VAL A 91 12.76 -8.16 1.80
CA VAL A 91 12.57 -6.71 1.75
C VAL A 91 13.76 -5.98 2.35
N LEU A 92 14.16 -4.89 1.72
CA LEU A 92 15.06 -3.88 2.28
C LEU A 92 14.24 -2.64 2.65
N MET A 93 14.02 -2.44 3.96
CA MET A 93 13.29 -1.28 4.46
C MET A 93 14.27 -0.15 4.81
N TYR A 94 14.24 0.91 4.03
CA TYR A 94 15.09 2.07 4.28
C TYR A 94 14.48 2.97 5.35
N THR A 95 15.30 3.33 6.34
CA THR A 95 14.94 4.33 7.35
C THR A 95 15.58 5.66 7.00
N GLY A 96 14.84 6.76 7.16
CA GLY A 96 15.41 8.10 7.08
C GLY A 96 16.36 8.31 8.27
N GLY A 97 17.65 8.04 8.06
CA GLY A 97 18.65 8.22 9.10
C GLY A 97 18.84 9.70 9.43
N THR A 98 18.85 10.04 10.70
CA THR A 98 19.25 11.37 11.20
C THR A 98 20.70 11.72 10.89
N THR A 99 21.50 10.75 10.44
CA THR A 99 22.96 10.83 10.19
C THR A 99 23.33 10.97 8.70
N GLY A 100 22.39 11.20 7.81
CA GLY A 100 22.62 11.52 6.40
C GLY A 100 22.74 10.33 5.44
N VAL A 101 23.16 9.14 5.88
CA VAL A 101 23.22 7.95 5.02
C VAL A 101 22.00 7.04 5.32
N PRO A 102 21.14 6.80 4.32
CA PRO A 102 20.00 5.89 4.51
C PRO A 102 20.47 4.48 4.90
N LYS A 103 19.90 3.92 5.96
CA LYS A 103 20.16 2.55 6.39
C LYS A 103 19.01 1.65 5.95
N GLY A 104 19.32 0.55 5.28
CA GLY A 104 18.34 -0.46 4.87
C GLY A 104 18.32 -1.61 5.88
N ALA A 105 17.21 -1.77 6.59
CA ALA A 105 16.97 -2.96 7.41
C ALA A 105 16.65 -4.13 6.47
N GLN A 106 17.41 -5.20 6.57
CA GLN A 106 17.22 -6.43 5.80
C GLN A 106 16.21 -7.33 6.51
N LEU A 107 15.08 -7.57 5.87
CA LEU A 107 14.04 -8.47 6.38
C LEU A 107 13.99 -9.73 5.51
N THR A 108 14.05 -10.89 6.14
CA THR A 108 13.94 -12.19 5.47
C THR A 108 12.46 -12.57 5.28
N HIS A 109 12.18 -13.54 4.41
CA HIS A 109 10.85 -14.14 4.27
C HIS A 109 10.33 -14.66 5.61
N LYS A 110 11.19 -15.29 6.40
CA LYS A 110 10.88 -15.76 7.76
C LYS A 110 10.44 -14.64 8.70
N ASN A 111 11.11 -13.48 8.65
CA ASN A 111 10.72 -12.32 9.47
C ASN A 111 9.30 -11.84 9.13
N LEU A 112 8.99 -11.73 7.84
CA LEU A 112 7.68 -11.26 7.39
C LEU A 112 6.56 -12.23 7.79
N VAL A 113 6.74 -13.53 7.54
CA VAL A 113 5.75 -14.57 7.88
C VAL A 113 5.57 -14.67 9.40
N ALA A 114 6.67 -14.72 10.15
CA ALA A 114 6.61 -14.81 11.61
C ALA A 114 5.88 -13.61 12.22
N ASN A 115 6.16 -12.39 11.72
CA ASN A 115 5.53 -11.18 12.24
C ASN A 115 4.05 -11.09 11.86
N ALA A 116 3.66 -11.56 10.66
CA ALA A 116 2.25 -11.69 10.28
C ALA A 116 1.52 -12.67 11.22
N ALA A 117 2.11 -13.85 11.49
CA ALA A 117 1.54 -14.84 12.40
C ALA A 117 1.44 -14.33 13.86
N GLN A 118 2.46 -13.61 14.35
CA GLN A 118 2.43 -12.97 15.67
C GLN A 118 1.32 -11.91 15.76
N SER A 119 1.20 -11.05 14.76
CA SER A 119 0.15 -10.04 14.69
C SER A 119 -1.24 -10.66 14.70
N ALA A 120 -1.39 -11.76 13.98
CA ALA A 120 -2.62 -12.53 13.97
C ALA A 120 -2.97 -13.13 15.33
N ALA A 121 -2.01 -13.77 16.00
CA ALA A 121 -2.23 -14.36 17.31
C ALA A 121 -2.73 -13.33 18.34
N TRP A 122 -2.30 -12.06 18.21
CA TRP A 122 -2.81 -10.96 19.04
C TRP A 122 -4.23 -10.54 18.67
N LEU A 123 -4.57 -10.50 17.38
CA LEU A 123 -5.84 -10.00 16.90
C LEU A 123 -6.97 -11.04 17.01
N THR A 124 -6.63 -12.33 16.89
CA THR A 124 -7.63 -13.40 16.81
C THR A 124 -8.19 -13.87 18.13
N GLN A 125 -7.62 -13.45 19.27
CA GLN A 125 -8.18 -13.80 20.60
C GLN A 125 -9.63 -13.31 20.78
N ASN A 126 -10.07 -12.31 19.99
CA ASN A 126 -11.41 -11.72 20.08
C ASN A 126 -12.13 -11.58 18.73
N ASN A 127 -11.59 -12.15 17.64
CA ASN A 127 -12.11 -11.94 16.29
C ASN A 127 -12.51 -13.27 15.62
N ASP A 128 -13.60 -13.25 14.85
CA ASP A 128 -14.03 -14.38 14.02
C ASP A 128 -13.04 -14.60 12.89
N GLN A 129 -12.22 -15.64 13.01
CA GLN A 129 -11.29 -16.03 11.95
C GLN A 129 -12.07 -16.24 10.64
N GLY A 130 -11.69 -15.48 9.61
CA GLY A 130 -12.24 -15.63 8.25
C GLY A 130 -13.27 -14.59 7.81
N ASN A 131 -13.84 -13.81 8.72
CA ASN A 131 -14.84 -12.78 8.37
C ASN A 131 -14.34 -11.34 8.56
N GLU A 132 -13.02 -11.16 8.67
CA GLU A 132 -12.44 -9.83 8.87
C GLU A 132 -12.28 -9.09 7.54
N ILE A 133 -12.54 -7.78 7.58
CA ILE A 133 -12.31 -6.85 6.48
C ILE A 133 -11.33 -5.78 6.97
N MET A 134 -10.20 -5.68 6.31
CA MET A 134 -9.12 -4.76 6.68
C MET A 134 -9.30 -3.39 6.03
N LEU A 135 -9.30 -2.32 6.81
CA LEU A 135 -9.15 -0.97 6.28
C LEU A 135 -7.66 -0.61 6.17
N THR A 136 -7.20 -0.40 4.97
CA THR A 136 -5.81 -0.06 4.65
C THR A 136 -5.73 1.41 4.26
N ALA A 137 -5.62 2.29 5.27
CA ALA A 137 -5.53 3.75 5.10
C ALA A 137 -4.10 4.28 5.32
N LEU A 138 -3.15 3.42 5.62
CA LEU A 138 -1.75 3.78 5.84
C LEU A 138 -0.90 3.39 4.62
N PRO A 139 0.21 4.11 4.34
CA PRO A 139 1.10 3.79 3.23
C PRO A 139 1.71 2.39 3.39
N LEU A 140 1.49 1.49 2.43
CA LEU A 140 2.02 0.12 2.46
C LEU A 140 3.55 0.03 2.37
N THR A 141 4.20 1.13 2.02
CA THR A 141 5.67 1.27 2.05
C THR A 141 6.25 1.42 3.46
N HIS A 142 5.41 1.68 4.46
CA HIS A 142 5.82 1.75 5.85
C HIS A 142 5.75 0.38 6.51
N SER A 143 6.77 -0.01 7.31
CA SER A 143 6.85 -1.33 7.97
C SER A 143 5.60 -1.71 8.76
N TYR A 144 5.02 -0.76 9.48
CA TYR A 144 3.81 -0.97 10.25
C TYR A 144 2.63 -1.43 9.37
N SER A 145 2.28 -0.67 8.35
CA SER A 145 1.16 -1.02 7.47
C SER A 145 1.48 -2.19 6.53
N MET A 146 2.73 -2.35 6.13
CA MET A 146 3.16 -3.54 5.40
C MET A 146 2.85 -4.81 6.22
N THR A 147 3.12 -4.80 7.52
CA THR A 147 2.85 -5.95 8.40
C THR A 147 1.36 -6.09 8.70
N VAL A 148 0.74 -5.06 9.33
CA VAL A 148 -0.61 -5.22 9.92
C VAL A 148 -1.75 -5.06 8.91
N CYS A 149 -1.51 -4.40 7.76
CA CYS A 149 -2.51 -4.32 6.70
C CYS A 149 -2.25 -5.34 5.60
N MET A 150 -1.08 -5.30 4.95
CA MET A 150 -0.80 -6.11 3.76
C MET A 150 -0.51 -7.58 4.12
N ASN A 151 0.59 -7.83 4.88
CA ASN A 151 1.04 -9.21 5.13
C ASN A 151 0.02 -10.01 5.95
N LEU A 152 -0.58 -9.40 6.96
CA LEU A 152 -1.62 -10.04 7.77
C LEU A 152 -2.85 -10.39 6.91
N SER A 153 -3.31 -9.48 6.06
CA SER A 153 -4.46 -9.73 5.21
C SER A 153 -4.19 -10.83 4.19
N VAL A 154 -3.00 -10.86 3.58
CA VAL A 154 -2.61 -11.92 2.65
C VAL A 154 -2.52 -13.27 3.38
N PHE A 155 -1.93 -13.29 4.56
CA PHE A 155 -1.75 -14.52 5.35
C PHE A 155 -3.08 -15.19 5.75
N TYR A 156 -4.10 -14.38 6.06
CA TYR A 156 -5.43 -14.88 6.47
C TYR A 156 -6.51 -14.80 5.39
N GLY A 157 -6.19 -14.27 4.20
CA GLY A 157 -7.18 -14.08 3.14
C GLY A 157 -8.22 -12.98 3.44
N TYR A 158 -7.86 -11.96 4.24
CA TYR A 158 -8.78 -10.86 4.54
C TYR A 158 -8.94 -9.91 3.36
N PRO A 159 -10.17 -9.60 2.93
CA PRO A 159 -10.41 -8.50 1.99
C PRO A 159 -9.85 -7.18 2.53
N GLN A 160 -9.24 -6.39 1.66
CA GLN A 160 -8.70 -5.08 2.01
C GLN A 160 -9.48 -3.96 1.32
N ILE A 161 -9.85 -2.93 2.10
CA ILE A 161 -10.37 -1.67 1.59
C ILE A 161 -9.20 -0.68 1.59
N ILE A 162 -8.64 -0.44 0.41
CA ILE A 162 -7.46 0.41 0.26
C ILE A 162 -7.91 1.85 0.04
N ILE A 163 -7.43 2.76 0.90
CA ILE A 163 -7.66 4.20 0.83
C ILE A 163 -6.38 4.88 0.34
N PRO A 164 -6.29 5.30 -0.92
CA PRO A 164 -5.06 5.86 -1.49
C PRO A 164 -4.65 7.19 -0.85
N ASN A 165 -5.60 7.97 -0.36
CA ASN A 165 -5.36 9.24 0.29
C ASN A 165 -6.11 9.32 1.63
N ALA A 166 -5.44 8.94 2.71
CA ALA A 166 -6.01 9.01 4.06
C ALA A 166 -6.23 10.43 4.60
N ARG A 167 -5.80 11.48 3.88
CA ARG A 167 -6.06 12.88 4.22
C ARG A 167 -7.41 13.37 3.68
N ASP A 168 -8.00 12.64 2.76
CA ASP A 168 -9.38 12.84 2.31
C ASP A 168 -10.33 12.12 3.28
N PHE A 169 -10.64 12.81 4.38
CA PHE A 169 -11.43 12.22 5.48
C PHE A 169 -12.87 11.93 5.08
N ASP A 170 -13.46 12.73 4.19
CA ASP A 170 -14.82 12.48 3.70
C ASP A 170 -14.86 11.18 2.90
N HIS A 171 -13.88 10.95 2.03
CA HIS A 171 -13.75 9.70 1.29
C HIS A 171 -13.49 8.51 2.22
N LEU A 172 -12.58 8.66 3.20
CA LEU A 172 -12.30 7.63 4.19
C LEU A 172 -13.55 7.24 4.97
N LEU A 173 -14.31 8.21 5.50
CA LEU A 173 -15.53 7.98 6.26
C LEU A 173 -16.65 7.39 5.40
N ALA A 174 -16.78 7.83 4.15
CA ALA A 174 -17.70 7.23 3.19
C ALA A 174 -17.37 5.76 2.91
N ALA A 175 -16.07 5.44 2.76
CA ALA A 175 -15.60 4.06 2.57
C ALA A 175 -15.86 3.19 3.81
N LEU A 176 -15.61 3.70 5.01
CA LEU A 176 -15.95 3.04 6.29
C LEU A 176 -17.46 2.71 6.36
N ASN A 177 -18.29 3.71 6.05
CA ASN A 177 -19.74 3.55 6.09
C ASN A 177 -20.25 2.55 5.05
N LYS A 178 -19.68 2.55 3.85
CA LYS A 178 -20.10 1.71 2.72
C LYS A 178 -19.63 0.27 2.86
N HIS A 179 -18.35 0.07 3.18
CA HIS A 179 -17.71 -1.24 3.12
C HIS A 179 -17.63 -1.96 4.46
N LYS A 180 -17.95 -1.25 5.55
CA LYS A 180 -18.07 -1.80 6.92
C LYS A 180 -16.86 -2.65 7.34
N PRO A 181 -15.61 -2.11 7.27
CA PRO A 181 -14.44 -2.85 7.73
C PRO A 181 -14.57 -3.20 9.20
N THR A 182 -13.87 -4.27 9.60
CA THR A 182 -13.87 -4.77 10.97
C THR A 182 -12.55 -4.48 11.69
N LEU A 183 -11.46 -4.40 10.94
CA LEU A 183 -10.11 -4.09 11.43
C LEU A 183 -9.65 -2.74 10.87
N PHE A 184 -9.20 -1.86 11.76
CA PHE A 184 -8.73 -0.53 11.38
C PHE A 184 -7.37 -0.20 12.01
N PRO A 185 -6.25 -0.63 11.41
CA PRO A 185 -4.94 -0.13 11.77
C PRO A 185 -4.79 1.34 11.40
N GLY A 186 -4.33 2.15 12.34
CA GLY A 186 -4.18 3.58 12.16
C GLY A 186 -3.07 4.17 13.02
N VAL A 187 -2.99 5.49 13.02
CA VAL A 187 -2.10 6.27 13.88
C VAL A 187 -2.93 7.21 14.73
N PRO A 188 -2.44 7.66 15.90
CA PRO A 188 -3.20 8.52 16.80
C PRO A 188 -3.79 9.76 16.13
N ALA A 189 -3.02 10.40 15.24
CA ALA A 189 -3.47 11.57 14.49
C ALA A 189 -4.70 11.27 13.63
N LEU A 190 -4.77 10.10 12.99
CA LEU A 190 -5.90 9.69 12.15
C LEU A 190 -7.16 9.51 13.01
N TYR A 191 -7.05 8.79 14.12
CA TYR A 191 -8.17 8.61 15.05
C TYR A 191 -8.65 9.93 15.65
N THR A 192 -7.72 10.81 16.01
CA THR A 192 -8.06 12.15 16.52
C THR A 192 -8.91 12.94 15.55
N VAL A 193 -8.56 12.94 14.27
CA VAL A 193 -9.31 13.68 13.25
C VAL A 193 -10.67 13.04 13.03
N ILE A 194 -10.77 11.71 12.99
CA ILE A 194 -12.06 11.01 12.85
C ILE A 194 -12.97 11.33 14.04
N ASN A 195 -12.47 11.25 15.28
CA ASN A 195 -13.26 11.54 16.48
C ASN A 195 -13.74 13.01 16.54
N ARG A 196 -12.99 13.93 15.93
CA ARG A 196 -13.35 15.36 15.86
C ARG A 196 -14.21 15.70 14.66
N HIS A 197 -14.39 14.81 13.71
CA HIS A 197 -15.11 15.08 12.47
C HIS A 197 -16.59 15.41 12.77
N PRO A 198 -17.13 16.52 12.24
CA PRO A 198 -18.51 16.95 12.53
C PRO A 198 -19.57 15.89 12.21
N GLY A 199 -19.45 15.22 11.06
CA GLY A 199 -20.38 14.17 10.64
C GLY A 199 -20.32 12.93 11.53
N VAL A 200 -19.13 12.58 12.08
CA VAL A 200 -19.00 11.48 13.06
C VAL A 200 -19.71 11.85 14.35
N LYS A 201 -19.51 13.08 14.86
CA LYS A 201 -20.20 13.57 16.06
C LYS A 201 -21.71 13.63 15.92
N LYS A 202 -22.22 13.91 14.71
CA LYS A 202 -23.65 13.92 14.41
C LYS A 202 -24.24 12.53 14.13
N GLY A 203 -23.39 11.47 14.09
CA GLY A 203 -23.84 10.11 13.80
C GLY A 203 -24.18 9.87 12.32
N GLU A 204 -23.66 10.69 11.41
CA GLU A 204 -23.89 10.56 9.96
C GLU A 204 -23.18 9.32 9.37
N TYR A 205 -22.18 8.79 10.07
CA TYR A 205 -21.40 7.63 9.66
C TYR A 205 -21.56 6.45 10.62
N GLN A 206 -21.76 5.26 10.07
CA GLN A 206 -21.92 4.02 10.84
C GLN A 206 -20.55 3.35 11.05
N LEU A 207 -19.86 3.64 12.15
CA LEU A 207 -18.55 3.10 12.48
C LEU A 207 -18.57 1.83 13.33
N ARG A 208 -19.75 1.33 13.68
CA ARG A 208 -19.94 0.16 14.58
C ARG A 208 -19.46 -1.18 14.01
N SER A 209 -19.15 -1.24 12.71
CA SER A 209 -18.55 -2.43 12.11
C SER A 209 -17.11 -2.65 12.57
N ILE A 210 -16.40 -1.59 12.95
CA ILE A 210 -15.02 -1.68 13.43
C ILE A 210 -15.03 -2.35 14.80
N ARG A 211 -14.41 -3.51 14.88
CA ARG A 211 -14.25 -4.30 16.11
C ARG A 211 -12.92 -4.06 16.79
N THR A 212 -11.88 -3.83 15.98
CA THR A 212 -10.52 -3.64 16.48
C THR A 212 -9.84 -2.47 15.77
N CYS A 213 -9.34 -1.55 16.58
CA CYS A 213 -8.40 -0.51 16.14
C CYS A 213 -7.00 -0.88 16.65
N LEU A 214 -6.01 -0.84 15.75
CA LEU A 214 -4.60 -0.95 16.10
C LEU A 214 -3.95 0.43 15.96
N SER A 215 -3.42 0.97 17.05
CA SER A 215 -2.68 2.22 17.00
C SER A 215 -1.17 1.96 17.00
N GLY A 216 -0.46 2.52 16.02
CA GLY A 216 0.98 2.39 15.89
C GLY A 216 1.68 3.71 15.59
N ALA A 217 3.00 3.66 15.44
CA ALA A 217 3.90 4.76 15.13
C ALA A 217 4.06 5.83 16.23
N ALA A 218 3.12 5.98 17.16
CA ALA A 218 3.20 6.88 18.31
C ALA A 218 2.33 6.38 19.47
N GLY A 219 2.55 6.89 20.67
CA GLY A 219 1.69 6.62 21.83
C GLY A 219 0.27 7.14 21.58
N LEU A 220 -0.74 6.33 21.90
CA LEU A 220 -2.14 6.72 21.78
C LEU A 220 -2.56 7.52 23.03
N PRO A 221 -2.95 8.80 22.89
CA PRO A 221 -3.44 9.59 24.00
C PRO A 221 -4.74 9.01 24.59
N MET A 222 -4.92 9.08 25.91
CA MET A 222 -6.12 8.55 26.57
C MET A 222 -7.41 9.19 26.06
N GLU A 223 -7.38 10.46 25.70
CA GLU A 223 -8.54 11.18 25.18
C GLU A 223 -8.92 10.76 23.75
N VAL A 224 -8.12 9.93 23.09
CA VAL A 224 -8.36 9.40 21.73
C VAL A 224 -8.86 7.95 21.79
N GLN A 225 -8.63 7.26 22.89
CA GLN A 225 -9.15 5.90 23.12
C GLN A 225 -10.67 5.91 23.28
#